data_2a02e320b7f3500a954df16c1e3e5d15
#
_entry.id   2a02e320b7f3500a954df16c1e3e5d15
#
_cell.length_a   1.000
_cell.length_b   1.000
_cell.length_c   1.000
_cell.angle_alpha   90.00
_cell.angle_beta   90.00
_cell.angle_gamma   90.00
#
_symmetry.space_group_name_H-M   'P 1'
#
loop_
_entity.id
_entity.type
_entity.pdbx_description
1 polymer ?
#
loop_
_entity_poly.entity_id
_entity_poly.type
_entity_poly.pdbx_seq_one_letter_code
_entity_poly.pdbx_strand_id
1 'polypeptide(L)'
;ATVEQVQSTSANALRSLAGFAACADIDALPAHVTRQAQACLLYGLAVGLASRHATAPRIAAASLDIEYGAQPGQAVRFLDGKLVSVGAAAFANAVLLHSRVQEDAHPTGHVGVVVVPAALAVAQRVNARGADLLAAIVAGYEVALRIGRDHTANASSRGFRSTSLYGVFGAAAAASRLMGLNTDKTANALALAANAAAGLREFVNAGTEEFPLHAGTAARDGISAAHFAQAGVQAAGTSLEGGAGFFNAYGDSGTDYGARLTLQLGQSFEFLGVTYKPYPVCQFNRSVIRGVLDLRARAADAPLERMTIRMNPFEADFVGMRYTGPFRTFPQTFMSVPF
;
A
#
# COMPACT_ATOMS: atom_id res chain seq x y z
N ALA A 1 18.73 -6.01 -29.42
CA ALA A 1 17.51 -6.82 -29.21
C ALA A 1 16.42 -6.23 -30.10
N THR A 2 15.76 -7.07 -30.89
CA THR A 2 14.62 -6.63 -31.71
C THR A 2 13.42 -6.29 -30.85
N VAL A 3 12.52 -5.43 -31.33
CA VAL A 3 11.28 -5.04 -30.65
C VAL A 3 10.48 -6.29 -30.20
N GLU A 4 10.49 -7.37 -30.97
CA GLU A 4 9.87 -8.65 -30.64
C GLU A 4 10.53 -9.37 -29.46
N GLN A 5 11.85 -9.30 -29.29
CA GLN A 5 12.55 -9.93 -28.15
C GLN A 5 12.32 -9.17 -26.83
N VAL A 6 12.23 -7.84 -26.88
CA VAL A 6 11.87 -7.03 -25.70
C VAL A 6 10.40 -7.28 -25.30
N GLN A 7 9.49 -7.41 -26.29
CA GLN A 7 8.09 -7.72 -26.03
C GLN A 7 7.88 -9.12 -25.41
N SER A 8 8.71 -10.12 -25.75
CA SER A 8 8.52 -11.49 -25.24
C SER A 8 8.95 -11.67 -23.77
N THR A 9 9.97 -10.94 -23.31
CA THR A 9 10.47 -11.03 -21.93
C THR A 9 9.61 -10.22 -20.95
N SER A 10 9.16 -9.03 -21.34
CA SER A 10 8.35 -8.17 -20.48
C SER A 10 6.91 -8.66 -20.31
N ALA A 11 6.27 -9.13 -21.38
CA ALA A 11 4.96 -9.80 -21.28
C ALA A 11 4.99 -11.04 -20.36
N ASN A 12 6.17 -11.63 -20.17
CA ASN A 12 6.36 -12.79 -19.29
C ASN A 12 6.43 -12.39 -17.79
N ALA A 13 6.99 -11.22 -17.43
CA ALA A 13 7.11 -10.79 -16.04
C ALA A 13 5.74 -10.44 -15.43
N LEU A 14 4.92 -9.63 -16.12
CA LEU A 14 3.55 -9.32 -15.68
C LEU A 14 2.71 -10.60 -15.55
N ARG A 15 2.80 -11.48 -16.55
CA ARG A 15 2.07 -12.76 -16.56
C ARG A 15 2.53 -13.70 -15.43
N SER A 16 3.82 -13.71 -15.09
CA SER A 16 4.35 -14.51 -13.98
C SER A 16 3.85 -14.00 -12.63
N LEU A 17 3.84 -12.68 -12.41
CA LEU A 17 3.24 -12.08 -11.21
C LEU A 17 1.75 -12.40 -11.11
N ALA A 18 1.04 -12.35 -12.23
CA ALA A 18 -0.38 -12.70 -12.30
C ALA A 18 -0.62 -14.18 -11.99
N GLY A 19 0.22 -15.07 -12.50
CA GLY A 19 0.16 -16.50 -12.20
C GLY A 19 0.39 -16.80 -10.73
N PHE A 20 1.40 -16.17 -10.13
CA PHE A 20 1.63 -16.25 -8.68
C PHE A 20 0.40 -15.79 -7.89
N ALA A 21 -0.15 -14.63 -8.23
CA ALA A 21 -1.31 -14.09 -7.52
C ALA A 21 -2.56 -14.97 -7.67
N ALA A 22 -2.86 -15.42 -8.89
CA ALA A 22 -4.04 -16.26 -9.18
C ALA A 22 -3.98 -17.62 -8.47
N CYS A 23 -2.77 -18.21 -8.34
CA CYS A 23 -2.55 -19.52 -7.78
C CYS A 23 -2.12 -19.51 -6.31
N ALA A 24 -2.05 -18.35 -5.65
CA ALA A 24 -1.66 -18.27 -4.24
C ALA A 24 -2.58 -19.14 -3.36
N ASP A 25 -1.99 -20.09 -2.63
CA ASP A 25 -2.69 -21.02 -1.75
C ASP A 25 -2.02 -21.02 -0.39
N ILE A 26 -2.81 -20.84 0.67
CA ILE A 26 -2.30 -20.76 2.04
C ILE A 26 -1.59 -22.03 2.47
N ASP A 27 -2.07 -23.19 2.00
CA ASP A 27 -1.51 -24.49 2.35
C ASP A 27 -0.16 -24.76 1.65
N ALA A 28 0.11 -24.08 0.53
CA ALA A 28 1.38 -24.14 -0.19
C ALA A 28 2.39 -23.09 0.29
N LEU A 29 1.95 -22.08 1.06
CA LEU A 29 2.83 -21.04 1.57
C LEU A 29 3.62 -21.49 2.80
N PRO A 30 4.90 -21.05 2.94
CA PRO A 30 5.66 -21.30 4.15
C PRO A 30 4.96 -20.73 5.40
N ALA A 31 4.98 -21.47 6.51
CA ALA A 31 4.27 -21.13 7.75
C ALA A 31 4.63 -19.71 8.28
N HIS A 32 5.87 -19.24 8.07
CA HIS A 32 6.28 -17.90 8.50
C HIS A 32 5.66 -16.79 7.62
N VAL A 33 5.39 -17.06 6.34
CA VAL A 33 4.67 -16.14 5.44
C VAL A 33 3.20 -16.04 5.86
N THR A 34 2.57 -17.17 6.18
CA THR A 34 1.19 -17.19 6.71
C THR A 34 1.07 -16.44 8.03
N ARG A 35 2.02 -16.62 8.96
CA ARG A 35 2.05 -15.86 10.22
C ARG A 35 2.22 -14.36 9.99
N GLN A 36 3.03 -13.95 9.02
CA GLN A 36 3.18 -12.54 8.65
C GLN A 36 1.86 -11.97 8.13
N ALA A 37 1.11 -12.71 7.31
CA ALA A 37 -0.19 -12.26 6.80
C ALA A 37 -1.22 -12.10 7.93
N GLN A 38 -1.26 -13.03 8.88
CA GLN A 38 -2.10 -12.93 10.08
C GLN A 38 -1.73 -11.70 10.91
N ALA A 39 -0.43 -11.45 11.11
CA ALA A 39 0.06 -10.30 11.85
C ALA A 39 -0.29 -8.97 11.15
N CYS A 40 -0.10 -8.85 9.83
CA CYS A 40 -0.46 -7.67 9.06
C CYS A 40 -1.96 -7.40 9.10
N LEU A 41 -2.79 -8.43 8.97
CA LEU A 41 -4.24 -8.31 9.08
C LEU A 41 -4.66 -7.81 10.46
N LEU A 42 -4.19 -8.46 11.54
CA LEU A 42 -4.50 -8.07 12.92
C LEU A 42 -4.01 -6.64 13.21
N TYR A 43 -2.79 -6.34 12.80
CA TYR A 43 -2.19 -5.03 13.01
C TYR A 43 -2.96 -3.92 12.27
N GLY A 44 -3.30 -4.13 10.99
CA GLY A 44 -4.11 -3.20 10.21
C GLY A 44 -5.47 -2.91 10.86
N LEU A 45 -6.18 -3.95 11.31
CA LEU A 45 -7.47 -3.80 12.01
C LEU A 45 -7.32 -3.04 13.33
N ALA A 46 -6.28 -3.32 14.12
CA ALA A 46 -6.01 -2.61 15.38
C ALA A 46 -5.70 -1.13 15.14
N VAL A 47 -4.90 -0.79 14.13
CA VAL A 47 -4.62 0.60 13.73
C VAL A 47 -5.87 1.29 13.22
N GLY A 48 -6.71 0.60 12.42
CA GLY A 48 -8.00 1.10 11.98
C GLY A 48 -8.92 1.46 13.17
N LEU A 49 -9.04 0.57 14.13
CA LEU A 49 -9.82 0.83 15.35
C LEU A 49 -9.28 2.04 16.15
N ALA A 50 -7.97 2.16 16.26
CA ALA A 50 -7.31 3.30 16.91
C ALA A 50 -7.52 4.62 16.14
N SER A 51 -7.77 4.55 14.83
CA SER A 51 -7.98 5.71 13.94
C SER A 51 -9.42 6.24 13.90
N ARG A 52 -10.39 5.59 14.57
CA ARG A 52 -11.82 5.91 14.47
C ARG A 52 -12.21 7.36 14.80
N HIS A 53 -11.37 8.05 15.55
CA HIS A 53 -11.60 9.44 15.95
C HIS A 53 -10.90 10.46 15.04
N ALA A 54 -10.10 10.02 14.07
CA ALA A 54 -9.47 10.90 13.10
C ALA A 54 -10.52 11.60 12.21
N THR A 55 -10.14 12.73 11.63
CA THR A 55 -11.04 13.55 10.78
C THR A 55 -11.26 12.92 9.41
N ALA A 56 -10.20 12.45 8.76
CA ALA A 56 -10.26 11.94 7.38
C ALA A 56 -11.25 10.77 7.19
N PRO A 57 -11.37 9.75 8.08
CA PRO A 57 -12.36 8.69 7.91
C PRO A 57 -13.81 9.18 7.92
N ARG A 58 -14.11 10.20 8.74
CA ARG A 58 -15.47 10.79 8.79
C ARG A 58 -15.80 11.57 7.55
N ILE A 59 -14.84 12.35 7.03
CA ILE A 59 -15.00 13.08 5.76
C ILE A 59 -15.17 12.08 4.60
N ALA A 60 -14.35 11.03 4.55
CA ALA A 60 -14.45 10.00 3.53
C ALA A 60 -15.82 9.30 3.57
N ALA A 61 -16.32 8.93 4.76
CA ALA A 61 -17.63 8.32 4.91
C ALA A 61 -18.75 9.25 4.45
N ALA A 62 -18.71 10.53 4.84
CA ALA A 62 -19.69 11.53 4.40
C ALA A 62 -19.67 11.75 2.88
N SER A 63 -18.49 11.81 2.27
CA SER A 63 -18.35 11.95 0.82
C SER A 63 -18.96 10.76 0.07
N LEU A 64 -18.73 9.54 0.56
CA LEU A 64 -19.32 8.33 -0.03
C LEU A 64 -20.86 8.29 0.14
N ASP A 65 -21.37 8.77 1.27
CA ASP A 65 -22.83 8.86 1.50
C ASP A 65 -23.48 9.89 0.54
N ILE A 66 -22.76 10.96 0.17
CA ILE A 66 -23.20 11.92 -0.87
C ILE A 66 -23.17 11.27 -2.26
N GLU A 67 -22.10 10.56 -2.61
CA GLU A 67 -21.89 9.99 -3.95
C GLU A 67 -22.82 8.82 -4.24
N TYR A 68 -23.00 7.90 -3.29
CA TYR A 68 -23.70 6.64 -3.50
C TYR A 68 -25.07 6.57 -2.82
N GLY A 69 -25.38 7.49 -1.88
CA GLY A 69 -26.62 7.44 -1.11
C GLY A 69 -26.74 6.18 -0.24
N ALA A 70 -27.96 5.85 0.16
CA ALA A 70 -28.27 4.69 1.02
C ALA A 70 -28.48 3.41 0.19
N GLN A 71 -27.53 3.05 -0.71
CA GLN A 71 -27.65 1.82 -1.49
C GLN A 71 -27.28 0.60 -0.62
N PRO A 72 -28.02 -0.52 -0.73
CA PRO A 72 -27.66 -1.77 -0.09
C PRO A 72 -26.26 -2.22 -0.54
N GLY A 73 -25.43 -2.59 0.41
CA GLY A 73 -24.05 -3.01 0.13
C GLY A 73 -23.76 -4.44 0.59
N GLN A 74 -22.58 -4.91 0.22
CA GLN A 74 -22.12 -6.26 0.49
C GLN A 74 -20.82 -6.31 1.30
N ALA A 75 -20.30 -5.14 1.71
CA ALA A 75 -19.08 -5.03 2.50
C ALA A 75 -19.24 -3.98 3.59
N VAL A 76 -18.60 -4.22 4.74
CA VAL A 76 -18.72 -3.38 5.93
C VAL A 76 -17.77 -2.19 5.85
N ARG A 77 -18.29 -0.99 6.02
CA ARG A 77 -17.54 0.21 6.37
C ARG A 77 -17.23 0.19 7.86
N PHE A 78 -15.96 0.02 8.24
CA PHE A 78 -15.58 -0.25 9.64
C PHE A 78 -15.83 0.92 10.59
N LEU A 79 -15.87 2.15 10.08
CA LEU A 79 -16.08 3.35 10.90
C LEU A 79 -17.41 3.31 11.66
N ASP A 80 -18.49 2.82 11.02
CA ASP A 80 -19.87 2.88 11.53
C ASP A 80 -20.67 1.57 11.35
N GLY A 81 -20.05 0.52 10.81
CA GLY A 81 -20.68 -0.78 10.61
C GLY A 81 -21.70 -0.85 9.46
N LYS A 82 -21.85 0.20 8.66
CA LYS A 82 -22.77 0.20 7.51
C LYS A 82 -22.32 -0.75 6.42
N LEU A 83 -23.27 -1.45 5.81
CA LEU A 83 -23.05 -2.18 4.58
C LEU A 83 -23.09 -1.22 3.38
N VAL A 84 -22.01 -1.19 2.62
CA VAL A 84 -21.86 -0.34 1.43
C VAL A 84 -21.33 -1.15 0.25
N SER A 85 -21.21 -0.55 -0.93
CA SER A 85 -20.59 -1.23 -2.06
C SER A 85 -19.14 -1.63 -1.75
N VAL A 86 -18.64 -2.69 -2.41
CA VAL A 86 -17.29 -3.22 -2.17
C VAL A 86 -16.21 -2.15 -2.35
N GLY A 87 -16.32 -1.34 -3.41
CA GLY A 87 -15.39 -0.25 -3.67
C GLY A 87 -15.46 0.86 -2.62
N ALA A 88 -16.67 1.21 -2.16
CA ALA A 88 -16.86 2.21 -1.10
C ALA A 88 -16.31 1.71 0.25
N ALA A 89 -16.54 0.43 0.61
CA ALA A 89 -15.98 -0.17 1.80
C ALA A 89 -14.45 -0.17 1.76
N ALA A 90 -13.86 -0.62 0.65
CA ALA A 90 -12.41 -0.65 0.48
C ALA A 90 -11.80 0.75 0.60
N PHE A 91 -12.40 1.75 -0.06
CA PHE A 91 -11.98 3.15 0.03
C PHE A 91 -12.01 3.65 1.47
N ALA A 92 -13.17 3.59 2.14
CA ALA A 92 -13.35 4.12 3.48
C ALA A 92 -12.45 3.42 4.52
N ASN A 93 -12.33 2.10 4.42
CA ASN A 93 -11.50 1.32 5.32
C ASN A 93 -10.00 1.57 5.09
N ALA A 94 -9.55 1.79 3.85
CA ALA A 94 -8.17 2.18 3.57
C ALA A 94 -7.84 3.57 4.14
N VAL A 95 -8.75 4.53 4.01
CA VAL A 95 -8.62 5.85 4.66
C VAL A 95 -8.52 5.68 6.18
N LEU A 96 -9.38 4.85 6.78
CA LEU A 96 -9.37 4.60 8.22
C LEU A 96 -8.03 4.01 8.69
N LEU A 97 -7.52 2.97 8.02
CA LEU A 97 -6.27 2.30 8.38
C LEU A 97 -5.05 3.22 8.23
N HIS A 98 -5.10 4.20 7.33
CA HIS A 98 -3.99 5.10 7.05
C HIS A 98 -3.98 6.40 7.87
N SER A 99 -5.10 6.78 8.48
CA SER A 99 -5.30 8.11 9.08
C SER A 99 -4.43 8.40 10.30
N ARG A 100 -3.84 7.37 10.93
CA ARG A 100 -3.00 7.53 12.11
C ARG A 100 -1.49 7.50 11.83
N VAL A 101 -1.09 7.21 10.57
CA VAL A 101 0.33 7.03 10.18
C VAL A 101 1.07 5.95 11.00
N GLN A 102 0.32 5.03 11.60
CA GLN A 102 0.84 3.94 12.42
C GLN A 102 0.75 2.58 11.71
N GLU A 103 0.39 2.57 10.44
CA GLU A 103 0.32 1.38 9.60
C GLU A 103 1.66 0.65 9.51
N ASP A 104 1.62 -0.57 8.99
CA ASP A 104 2.82 -1.32 8.63
C ASP A 104 3.66 -0.60 7.56
N ALA A 105 4.91 -0.98 7.46
CA ALA A 105 5.86 -0.29 6.60
C ALA A 105 6.84 -1.25 5.94
N HIS A 106 7.13 -0.97 4.67
CA HIS A 106 8.19 -1.59 3.88
C HIS A 106 8.98 -0.48 3.17
N PRO A 107 10.25 -0.66 2.78
CA PRO A 107 10.98 0.33 1.97
C PRO A 107 10.23 0.81 0.72
N THR A 108 9.44 -0.06 0.09
CA THR A 108 8.59 0.29 -1.06
C THR A 108 7.46 1.25 -0.69
N GLY A 109 6.88 1.14 0.50
CA GLY A 109 5.76 1.97 0.95
C GLY A 109 4.86 1.27 1.97
N HIS A 110 3.68 1.85 2.21
CA HIS A 110 2.71 1.37 3.19
C HIS A 110 1.55 0.63 2.50
N VAL A 111 1.86 -0.41 1.71
CA VAL A 111 0.87 -1.06 0.84
C VAL A 111 -0.24 -1.79 1.59
N GLY A 112 -0.01 -2.13 2.86
CA GLY A 112 -0.99 -2.82 3.70
C GLY A 112 -2.29 -2.05 3.89
N VAL A 113 -2.23 -0.73 3.99
CA VAL A 113 -3.45 0.11 4.10
C VAL A 113 -4.30 0.11 2.83
N VAL A 114 -3.78 -0.42 1.73
CA VAL A 114 -4.49 -0.59 0.46
C VAL A 114 -4.95 -2.05 0.30
N VAL A 115 -4.00 -2.99 0.46
CA VAL A 115 -4.23 -4.42 0.22
C VAL A 115 -5.23 -5.02 1.21
N VAL A 116 -5.06 -4.75 2.51
CA VAL A 116 -5.92 -5.36 3.55
C VAL A 116 -7.39 -4.93 3.40
N PRO A 117 -7.72 -3.63 3.26
CA PRO A 117 -9.11 -3.21 3.06
C PRO A 117 -9.72 -3.73 1.76
N ALA A 118 -8.95 -3.74 0.66
CA ALA A 118 -9.41 -4.27 -0.61
C ALA A 118 -9.74 -5.78 -0.52
N ALA A 119 -8.81 -6.56 0.07
CA ALA A 119 -9.02 -7.99 0.27
C ALA A 119 -10.23 -8.27 1.17
N LEU A 120 -10.37 -7.56 2.30
CA LEU A 120 -11.51 -7.75 3.20
C LEU A 120 -12.85 -7.41 2.55
N ALA A 121 -12.93 -6.32 1.79
CA ALA A 121 -14.17 -5.92 1.14
C ALA A 121 -14.60 -6.93 0.06
N VAL A 122 -13.65 -7.43 -0.73
CA VAL A 122 -13.94 -8.48 -1.73
C VAL A 122 -14.27 -9.81 -1.06
N ALA A 123 -13.52 -10.21 -0.01
CA ALA A 123 -13.75 -11.45 0.71
C ALA A 123 -15.17 -11.51 1.30
N GLN A 124 -15.67 -10.40 1.85
CA GLN A 124 -17.04 -10.31 2.35
C GLN A 124 -18.06 -10.54 1.23
N ARG A 125 -17.87 -9.90 0.08
CA ARG A 125 -18.78 -10.07 -1.08
C ARG A 125 -18.85 -11.50 -1.58
N VAL A 126 -17.70 -12.19 -1.67
CA VAL A 126 -17.63 -13.55 -2.20
C VAL A 126 -17.77 -14.62 -1.13
N ASN A 127 -18.01 -14.22 0.13
CA ASN A 127 -18.07 -15.11 1.29
C ASN A 127 -16.85 -16.04 1.38
N ALA A 128 -15.65 -15.48 1.23
CA ALA A 128 -14.39 -16.21 1.20
C ALA A 128 -14.05 -16.81 2.59
N ARG A 129 -13.38 -17.94 2.59
CA ARG A 129 -12.80 -18.52 3.81
C ARG A 129 -11.61 -17.64 4.28
N GLY A 130 -11.31 -17.68 5.58
CA GLY A 130 -10.14 -16.99 6.13
C GLY A 130 -8.81 -17.39 5.48
N ALA A 131 -8.67 -18.65 5.08
CA ALA A 131 -7.51 -19.16 4.33
C ALA A 131 -7.35 -18.44 2.98
N ASP A 132 -8.44 -18.28 2.21
CA ASP A 132 -8.43 -17.58 0.92
C ASP A 132 -8.14 -16.09 1.08
N LEU A 133 -8.65 -15.47 2.15
CA LEU A 133 -8.33 -14.08 2.50
C LEU A 133 -6.83 -13.89 2.79
N LEU A 134 -6.23 -14.77 3.60
CA LEU A 134 -4.79 -14.68 3.92
C LEU A 134 -3.92 -14.91 2.68
N ALA A 135 -4.27 -15.88 1.83
CA ALA A 135 -3.58 -16.10 0.55
C ALA A 135 -3.66 -14.86 -0.37
N ALA A 136 -4.83 -14.21 -0.43
CA ALA A 136 -5.02 -13.00 -1.21
C ALA A 136 -4.22 -11.80 -0.65
N ILE A 137 -4.12 -11.68 0.67
CA ILE A 137 -3.28 -10.68 1.32
C ILE A 137 -1.81 -10.89 0.93
N VAL A 138 -1.30 -12.12 1.02
CA VAL A 138 0.08 -12.45 0.60
C VAL A 138 0.29 -12.08 -0.87
N ALA A 139 -0.62 -12.50 -1.76
CA ALA A 139 -0.54 -12.19 -3.19
C ALA A 139 -0.50 -10.67 -3.44
N GLY A 140 -1.37 -9.93 -2.77
CA GLY A 140 -1.44 -8.46 -2.91
C GLY A 140 -0.17 -7.76 -2.45
N TYR A 141 0.33 -8.08 -1.26
CA TYR A 141 1.59 -7.49 -0.78
C TYR A 141 2.75 -7.85 -1.70
N GLU A 142 2.92 -9.13 -2.02
CA GLU A 142 4.07 -9.59 -2.79
C GLU A 142 4.13 -8.93 -4.18
N VAL A 143 2.99 -8.84 -4.89
CA VAL A 143 2.91 -8.18 -6.20
C VAL A 143 3.26 -6.69 -6.07
N ALA A 144 2.65 -5.97 -5.14
CA ALA A 144 2.90 -4.54 -4.94
C ALA A 144 4.36 -4.25 -4.58
N LEU A 145 4.93 -5.03 -3.65
CA LEU A 145 6.28 -4.84 -3.15
C LEU A 145 7.34 -5.17 -4.21
N ARG A 146 7.14 -6.20 -5.01
CA ARG A 146 8.03 -6.54 -6.11
C ARG A 146 8.04 -5.46 -7.20
N ILE A 147 6.87 -4.96 -7.60
CA ILE A 147 6.78 -3.88 -8.59
C ILE A 147 7.49 -2.61 -8.07
N GLY A 148 7.38 -2.31 -6.79
CA GLY A 148 7.97 -1.11 -6.21
C GLY A 148 9.43 -1.23 -5.78
N ARG A 149 9.94 -2.42 -5.49
CA ARG A 149 11.22 -2.67 -4.84
C ARG A 149 12.39 -1.87 -5.42
N ASP A 150 12.58 -1.97 -6.71
CA ASP A 150 13.72 -1.33 -7.40
C ASP A 150 13.34 0.05 -8.00
N HIS A 151 12.03 0.37 -8.09
CA HIS A 151 11.48 1.56 -8.74
C HIS A 151 11.16 2.70 -7.76
N THR A 152 10.88 2.39 -6.49
CA THR A 152 10.36 3.36 -5.48
C THR A 152 11.26 4.58 -5.30
N ALA A 153 12.57 4.41 -5.24
CA ALA A 153 13.49 5.52 -5.00
C ALA A 153 13.36 6.58 -6.10
N ASN A 154 13.30 6.15 -7.36
CA ASN A 154 13.19 7.03 -8.51
C ASN A 154 11.79 7.69 -8.58
N ALA A 155 10.71 6.94 -8.50
CA ALA A 155 9.36 7.49 -8.51
C ALA A 155 9.14 8.48 -7.36
N SER A 156 9.67 8.18 -6.17
CA SER A 156 9.56 9.06 -5.00
C SER A 156 10.35 10.37 -5.18
N SER A 157 11.52 10.35 -5.81
CA SER A 157 12.30 11.57 -6.09
C SER A 157 11.57 12.51 -7.04
N ARG A 158 10.70 11.98 -7.89
CA ARG A 158 9.83 12.72 -8.81
C ARG A 158 8.53 13.21 -8.18
N GLY A 159 8.32 12.99 -6.89
CA GLY A 159 7.15 13.46 -6.15
C GLY A 159 5.98 12.49 -6.09
N PHE A 160 6.11 11.27 -6.60
CA PHE A 160 5.04 10.27 -6.52
C PHE A 160 4.94 9.61 -5.14
N ARG A 161 3.71 9.30 -4.75
CA ARG A 161 3.38 8.64 -3.48
C ARG A 161 3.42 7.12 -3.63
N SER A 162 4.45 6.48 -3.12
CA SER A 162 4.67 5.03 -3.28
C SER A 162 3.52 4.16 -2.76
N THR A 163 2.89 4.52 -1.64
CA THR A 163 1.79 3.74 -1.03
C THR A 163 0.65 3.49 -2.02
N SER A 164 0.15 4.52 -2.69
CA SER A 164 -0.93 4.39 -3.67
C SER A 164 -0.42 3.93 -5.03
N LEU A 165 0.77 4.39 -5.43
CA LEU A 165 1.38 4.04 -6.71
C LEU A 165 1.53 2.52 -6.89
N TYR A 166 1.96 1.81 -5.84
CA TYR A 166 2.12 0.35 -5.86
C TYR A 166 0.94 -0.40 -5.24
N GLY A 167 0.27 0.22 -4.27
CA GLY A 167 -0.87 -0.41 -3.58
C GLY A 167 -2.00 -0.80 -4.51
N VAL A 168 -2.23 -0.05 -5.58
CA VAL A 168 -3.27 -0.35 -6.58
C VAL A 168 -3.06 -1.71 -7.24
N PHE A 169 -1.81 -2.09 -7.55
CA PHE A 169 -1.47 -3.42 -8.06
C PHE A 169 -1.74 -4.51 -7.02
N GLY A 170 -1.42 -4.22 -5.75
CA GLY A 170 -1.69 -5.13 -4.64
C GLY A 170 -3.19 -5.36 -4.43
N ALA A 171 -3.99 -4.31 -4.51
CA ALA A 171 -5.45 -4.42 -4.44
C ALA A 171 -6.01 -5.23 -5.62
N ALA A 172 -5.51 -5.00 -6.84
CA ALA A 172 -5.92 -5.75 -8.02
C ALA A 172 -5.55 -7.24 -7.92
N ALA A 173 -4.34 -7.56 -7.44
CA ALA A 173 -3.90 -8.94 -7.22
C ALA A 173 -4.76 -9.67 -6.17
N ALA A 174 -4.97 -9.03 -5.01
CA ALA A 174 -5.78 -9.61 -3.94
C ALA A 174 -7.25 -9.80 -4.36
N ALA A 175 -7.83 -8.81 -5.05
CA ALA A 175 -9.18 -8.91 -5.59
C ALA A 175 -9.30 -10.02 -6.63
N SER A 176 -8.35 -10.12 -7.57
CA SER A 176 -8.33 -11.17 -8.60
C SER A 176 -8.27 -12.56 -7.98
N ARG A 177 -7.43 -12.77 -6.96
CA ARG A 177 -7.33 -14.04 -6.24
C ARG A 177 -8.66 -14.43 -5.58
N LEU A 178 -9.31 -13.49 -4.88
CA LEU A 178 -10.58 -13.75 -4.21
C LEU A 178 -11.75 -13.96 -5.17
N MET A 179 -11.73 -13.30 -6.33
CA MET A 179 -12.73 -13.50 -7.40
C MET A 179 -12.49 -14.79 -8.20
N GLY A 180 -11.42 -15.54 -7.95
CA GLY A 180 -11.07 -16.75 -8.68
C GLY A 180 -10.70 -16.50 -10.14
N LEU A 181 -10.11 -15.34 -10.45
CA LEU A 181 -9.66 -15.03 -11.80
C LEU A 181 -8.45 -15.90 -12.18
N ASN A 182 -8.45 -16.39 -13.42
CA ASN A 182 -7.30 -17.12 -13.95
C ASN A 182 -6.12 -16.19 -14.24
N THR A 183 -4.97 -16.74 -14.59
CA THR A 183 -3.74 -16.00 -14.88
C THR A 183 -3.93 -14.90 -15.91
N ASP A 184 -4.65 -15.16 -17.00
CA ASP A 184 -4.86 -14.19 -18.08
C ASP A 184 -5.69 -12.98 -17.62
N LYS A 185 -6.80 -13.24 -16.92
CA LYS A 185 -7.62 -12.17 -16.35
C LYS A 185 -6.88 -11.42 -15.25
N THR A 186 -6.10 -12.10 -14.42
CA THR A 186 -5.28 -11.45 -13.40
C THR A 186 -4.20 -10.58 -14.04
N ALA A 187 -3.58 -11.01 -15.14
CA ALA A 187 -2.62 -10.19 -15.88
C ALA A 187 -3.30 -8.92 -16.45
N ASN A 188 -4.51 -9.04 -17.01
CA ASN A 188 -5.27 -7.88 -17.44
C ASN A 188 -5.62 -6.94 -16.26
N ALA A 189 -5.98 -7.47 -15.10
CA ALA A 189 -6.25 -6.67 -13.91
C ALA A 189 -5.02 -5.87 -13.46
N LEU A 190 -3.83 -6.50 -13.43
CA LEU A 190 -2.57 -5.82 -13.10
C LEU A 190 -2.22 -4.76 -14.14
N ALA A 191 -2.42 -5.05 -15.43
CA ALA A 191 -2.19 -4.10 -16.52
C ALA A 191 -3.16 -2.89 -16.44
N LEU A 192 -4.41 -3.10 -16.08
CA LEU A 192 -5.39 -2.03 -15.84
C LEU A 192 -5.04 -1.22 -14.58
N ALA A 193 -4.55 -1.87 -13.53
CA ALA A 193 -4.10 -1.19 -12.32
C ALA A 193 -2.96 -0.20 -12.59
N ALA A 194 -2.08 -0.47 -13.57
CA ALA A 194 -1.03 0.45 -13.99
C ALA A 194 -1.59 1.81 -14.47
N ASN A 195 -2.78 1.81 -15.11
CA ASN A 195 -3.42 3.03 -15.58
C ASN A 195 -4.12 3.83 -14.45
N ALA A 196 -4.36 3.20 -13.32
CA ALA A 196 -4.95 3.83 -12.12
C ALA A 196 -3.89 4.20 -11.07
N ALA A 197 -2.61 3.92 -11.34
CA ALA A 197 -1.52 4.23 -10.43
C ALA A 197 -1.33 5.74 -10.31
N ALA A 198 -1.46 6.30 -9.09
CA ALA A 198 -1.43 7.74 -8.86
C ALA A 198 -1.06 8.07 -7.41
N GLY A 199 -1.02 9.37 -7.12
CA GLY A 199 -0.79 9.96 -5.81
C GLY A 199 0.47 10.83 -5.77
N LEU A 200 0.36 11.97 -5.10
CA LEU A 200 1.43 12.95 -4.97
C LEU A 200 1.90 13.05 -3.52
N ARG A 201 3.15 13.44 -3.33
CA ARG A 201 3.74 13.68 -2.00
C ARG A 201 3.64 15.13 -1.54
N GLU A 202 2.99 16.00 -2.31
CA GLU A 202 2.92 17.43 -2.03
C GLU A 202 2.25 17.76 -0.69
N PHE A 203 1.37 16.88 -0.18
CA PHE A 203 0.76 17.01 1.15
C PHE A 203 1.81 17.17 2.27
N VAL A 204 3.01 16.61 2.11
CA VAL A 204 4.09 16.76 3.10
C VAL A 204 4.63 18.18 3.12
N ASN A 205 4.84 18.79 1.94
CA ASN A 205 5.29 20.17 1.79
C ASN A 205 4.22 21.16 2.28
N ALA A 206 2.97 20.92 1.90
CA ALA A 206 1.83 21.77 2.23
C ALA A 206 1.36 21.58 3.69
N GLY A 207 1.67 20.46 4.33
CA GLY A 207 1.17 20.12 5.66
C GLY A 207 -0.32 19.83 5.67
N THR A 208 -0.88 19.27 4.57
CA THR A 208 -2.29 18.96 4.38
C THR A 208 -2.62 17.48 4.64
N GLU A 209 -3.90 17.13 4.79
CA GLU A 209 -4.32 15.83 5.34
C GLU A 209 -4.96 14.88 4.31
N GLU A 210 -4.76 15.11 3.00
CA GLU A 210 -5.36 14.28 1.95
C GLU A 210 -4.69 12.91 1.76
N PHE A 211 -3.52 12.66 2.34
CA PHE A 211 -2.74 11.45 2.11
C PHE A 211 -3.49 10.13 2.36
N PRO A 212 -4.45 10.01 3.30
CA PRO A 212 -5.22 8.77 3.47
C PRO A 212 -6.15 8.49 2.28
N LEU A 213 -6.63 9.53 1.59
CA LEU A 213 -7.50 9.39 0.42
C LEU A 213 -6.78 8.69 -0.72
N HIS A 214 -5.46 8.87 -0.87
CA HIS A 214 -4.67 8.17 -1.89
C HIS A 214 -4.75 6.64 -1.71
N ALA A 215 -4.69 6.16 -0.46
CA ALA A 215 -4.84 4.74 -0.17
C ALA A 215 -6.26 4.24 -0.48
N GLY A 216 -7.28 5.04 -0.15
CA GLY A 216 -8.67 4.75 -0.47
C GLY A 216 -8.90 4.61 -1.96
N THR A 217 -8.42 5.57 -2.75
CA THR A 217 -8.50 5.54 -4.22
C THR A 217 -7.81 4.31 -4.78
N ALA A 218 -6.59 4.02 -4.37
CA ALA A 218 -5.85 2.84 -4.84
C ALA A 218 -6.55 1.52 -4.49
N ALA A 219 -7.16 1.39 -3.31
CA ALA A 219 -7.91 0.20 -2.91
C ALA A 219 -9.15 -0.01 -3.79
N ARG A 220 -9.94 1.05 -4.02
CA ARG A 220 -11.12 1.02 -4.88
C ARG A 220 -10.76 0.71 -6.34
N ASP A 221 -9.76 1.40 -6.88
CA ASP A 221 -9.41 1.34 -8.29
C ASP A 221 -8.73 0.01 -8.65
N GLY A 222 -7.95 -0.59 -7.72
CA GLY A 222 -7.44 -1.94 -7.89
C GLY A 222 -8.55 -3.00 -7.96
N ILE A 223 -9.59 -2.88 -7.13
CA ILE A 223 -10.79 -3.74 -7.22
C ILE A 223 -11.51 -3.52 -8.56
N SER A 224 -11.65 -2.26 -8.99
CA SER A 224 -12.26 -1.92 -10.28
C SER A 224 -11.51 -2.54 -11.45
N ALA A 225 -10.18 -2.52 -11.41
CA ALA A 225 -9.33 -3.18 -12.41
C ALA A 225 -9.59 -4.70 -12.49
N ALA A 226 -9.74 -5.36 -11.32
CA ALA A 226 -10.11 -6.78 -11.30
C ALA A 226 -11.52 -7.05 -11.86
N HIS A 227 -12.49 -6.18 -11.57
CA HIS A 227 -13.85 -6.30 -12.16
C HIS A 227 -13.86 -6.09 -13.68
N PHE A 228 -13.10 -5.10 -14.20
CA PHE A 228 -12.99 -4.90 -15.65
C PHE A 228 -12.37 -6.13 -16.34
N ALA A 229 -11.32 -6.70 -15.76
CA ALA A 229 -10.70 -7.92 -16.27
C ALA A 229 -11.65 -9.13 -16.19
N GLN A 230 -12.44 -9.25 -15.10
CA GLN A 230 -13.47 -10.27 -14.97
C GLN A 230 -14.51 -10.15 -16.08
N ALA A 231 -14.93 -8.92 -16.40
CA ALA A 231 -15.89 -8.62 -17.45
C ALA A 231 -15.33 -8.83 -18.87
N GLY A 232 -14.02 -9.04 -19.02
CA GLY A 232 -13.42 -9.38 -20.31
C GLY A 232 -12.60 -8.26 -20.96
N VAL A 233 -12.33 -7.17 -20.26
CA VAL A 233 -11.41 -6.13 -20.75
C VAL A 233 -10.02 -6.71 -20.88
N GLN A 234 -9.43 -6.53 -22.07
CA GLN A 234 -8.04 -6.86 -22.35
C GLN A 234 -7.17 -5.60 -22.25
N ALA A 235 -6.00 -5.74 -21.66
CA ALA A 235 -5.06 -4.64 -21.46
C ALA A 235 -3.67 -5.00 -22.01
N ALA A 236 -2.82 -3.98 -22.18
CA ALA A 236 -1.49 -4.19 -22.76
C ALA A 236 -0.63 -5.07 -21.85
N GLY A 237 -0.20 -6.23 -22.35
CA GLY A 237 0.67 -7.16 -21.61
C GLY A 237 2.03 -6.56 -21.24
N THR A 238 2.42 -5.46 -21.90
CA THR A 238 3.64 -4.69 -21.66
C THR A 238 3.42 -3.43 -20.80
N SER A 239 2.31 -3.34 -20.08
CA SER A 239 1.93 -2.14 -19.32
C SER A 239 2.90 -1.77 -18.18
N LEU A 240 3.75 -2.69 -17.71
CA LEU A 240 4.81 -2.37 -16.76
C LEU A 240 6.06 -1.84 -17.45
N GLU A 241 6.64 -2.59 -18.39
CA GLU A 241 7.98 -2.35 -18.95
C GLU A 241 7.96 -1.74 -20.36
N GLY A 242 6.80 -1.61 -21.00
CA GLY A 242 6.68 -1.05 -22.34
C GLY A 242 7.17 0.39 -22.44
N GLY A 243 7.48 0.85 -23.65
CA GLY A 243 7.99 2.21 -23.90
C GLY A 243 7.09 3.33 -23.34
N ALA A 244 5.78 3.11 -23.30
CA ALA A 244 4.79 3.97 -22.61
C ALA A 244 4.22 3.28 -21.35
N GLY A 245 4.92 2.31 -20.79
CA GLY A 245 4.51 1.56 -19.62
C GLY A 245 4.82 2.27 -18.31
N PHE A 246 4.36 1.66 -17.22
CA PHE A 246 4.41 2.19 -15.87
C PHE A 246 5.83 2.61 -15.44
N PHE A 247 6.83 1.75 -15.63
CA PHE A 247 8.19 2.05 -15.19
C PHE A 247 8.79 3.26 -15.92
N ASN A 248 8.55 3.40 -17.21
CA ASN A 248 9.03 4.54 -17.98
C ASN A 248 8.26 5.83 -17.68
N ALA A 249 6.95 5.73 -17.43
CA ALA A 249 6.11 6.89 -17.11
C ALA A 249 6.44 7.49 -15.74
N TYR A 250 6.70 6.65 -14.74
CA TYR A 250 6.90 7.06 -13.34
C TYR A 250 8.36 6.98 -12.88
N GLY A 251 9.28 6.49 -13.71
CA GLY A 251 10.69 6.30 -13.39
C GLY A 251 11.63 6.81 -14.49
N ASP A 252 12.86 6.36 -14.46
CA ASP A 252 13.87 6.67 -15.47
C ASP A 252 13.77 5.73 -16.66
N SER A 253 13.75 6.31 -17.86
CA SER A 253 13.71 5.60 -19.13
C SER A 253 15.02 4.91 -19.46
N GLY A 254 15.53 4.00 -18.92
CA GLY A 254 16.82 3.33 -19.20
C GLY A 254 17.23 2.38 -18.10
N THR A 255 16.46 2.37 -17.01
CA THR A 255 16.63 1.43 -15.91
C THR A 255 15.72 0.23 -16.12
N ASP A 256 16.29 -0.97 -16.17
CA ASP A 256 15.51 -2.22 -16.23
C ASP A 256 14.95 -2.59 -14.85
N TYR A 257 13.82 -1.99 -14.50
CA TYR A 257 13.10 -2.33 -13.27
C TYR A 257 12.45 -3.71 -13.34
N GLY A 258 12.30 -4.27 -14.54
CA GLY A 258 11.71 -5.59 -14.77
C GLY A 258 12.62 -6.76 -14.42
N ALA A 259 13.94 -6.56 -14.47
CA ALA A 259 14.95 -7.62 -14.39
C ALA A 259 14.81 -8.54 -13.15
N ARG A 260 14.32 -8.03 -12.03
CA ARG A 260 14.21 -8.77 -10.77
C ARG A 260 12.78 -9.07 -10.33
N LEU A 261 11.77 -8.64 -11.08
CA LEU A 261 10.35 -8.80 -10.68
C LEU A 261 10.00 -10.24 -10.32
N THR A 262 10.46 -11.20 -11.11
CA THR A 262 10.12 -12.62 -10.97
C THR A 262 11.22 -13.45 -10.32
N LEU A 263 12.34 -12.83 -9.92
CA LEU A 263 13.46 -13.54 -9.30
C LEU A 263 13.01 -14.27 -8.03
N GLN A 264 13.14 -15.59 -8.01
CA GLN A 264 12.72 -16.46 -6.90
C GLN A 264 11.25 -16.22 -6.47
N LEU A 265 10.36 -15.90 -7.41
CA LEU A 265 8.93 -15.73 -7.15
C LEU A 265 8.33 -17.02 -6.56
N GLY A 266 7.65 -16.90 -5.41
CA GLY A 266 7.12 -18.04 -4.67
C GLY A 266 8.15 -18.78 -3.78
N GLN A 267 9.44 -18.43 -3.86
CA GLN A 267 10.50 -19.01 -3.02
C GLN A 267 11.03 -17.99 -1.99
N SER A 268 11.25 -16.77 -2.41
CA SER A 268 11.54 -15.64 -1.54
C SER A 268 10.39 -14.63 -1.57
N PHE A 269 10.14 -13.94 -0.45
CA PHE A 269 9.00 -13.05 -0.28
C PHE A 269 9.46 -11.68 0.19
N GLU A 270 9.25 -10.65 -0.63
CA GLU A 270 9.43 -9.25 -0.23
C GLU A 270 8.51 -8.90 0.94
N PHE A 271 7.36 -9.55 1.00
CA PHE A 271 6.39 -9.43 2.07
C PHE A 271 6.98 -9.64 3.48
N LEU A 272 8.00 -10.45 3.63
CA LEU A 272 8.66 -10.69 4.92
C LEU A 272 9.48 -9.49 5.41
N GLY A 273 9.79 -8.54 4.54
CA GLY A 273 10.42 -7.26 4.90
C GLY A 273 9.47 -6.24 5.54
N VAL A 274 8.18 -6.54 5.64
CA VAL A 274 7.20 -5.66 6.29
C VAL A 274 7.44 -5.59 7.80
N THR A 275 7.45 -4.36 8.33
CA THR A 275 7.64 -4.05 9.74
C THR A 275 6.47 -3.26 10.30
N TYR A 276 6.37 -3.17 11.62
CA TYR A 276 5.26 -2.50 12.31
C TYR A 276 5.74 -1.24 13.02
N LYS A 277 4.94 -0.17 13.02
CA LYS A 277 5.26 1.09 13.68
C LYS A 277 4.67 1.12 15.09
N PRO A 278 5.48 1.11 16.14
CA PRO A 278 4.97 1.19 17.51
C PRO A 278 4.38 2.59 17.85
N TYR A 279 4.72 3.61 17.04
CA TYR A 279 4.29 4.99 17.23
C TYR A 279 3.61 5.55 15.98
N PRO A 280 2.66 6.51 16.11
CA PRO A 280 1.96 7.16 14.99
C PRO A 280 2.81 8.25 14.33
N VAL A 281 3.94 7.86 13.76
CA VAL A 281 4.94 8.77 13.18
C VAL A 281 5.50 8.23 11.86
N CYS A 282 6.24 9.07 11.14
CA CYS A 282 7.04 8.64 10.02
C CYS A 282 7.99 7.51 10.42
N GLN A 283 8.21 6.58 9.49
CA GLN A 283 9.07 5.41 9.73
C GLN A 283 10.47 5.79 10.22
N PHE A 284 11.02 6.91 9.74
CA PHE A 284 12.36 7.38 10.12
C PHE A 284 12.46 7.88 11.57
N ASN A 285 11.34 8.29 12.17
CA ASN A 285 11.31 8.79 13.56
C ASN A 285 11.24 7.68 14.62
N ARG A 286 11.01 6.44 14.22
CA ARG A 286 10.87 5.30 15.15
C ARG A 286 12.07 5.12 16.09
N SER A 287 13.27 5.04 15.50
CA SER A 287 14.52 4.84 16.25
C SER A 287 14.88 6.06 17.08
N VAL A 288 14.55 7.26 16.60
CA VAL A 288 14.72 8.51 17.36
C VAL A 288 13.89 8.48 18.65
N ILE A 289 12.58 8.21 18.53
CA ILE A 289 11.67 8.12 19.69
C ILE A 289 12.14 7.04 20.67
N ARG A 290 12.50 5.87 20.17
CA ARG A 290 13.02 4.80 21.04
C ARG A 290 14.27 5.21 21.78
N GLY A 291 15.22 5.82 21.08
CA GLY A 291 16.47 6.31 21.68
C GLY A 291 16.22 7.38 22.75
N VAL A 292 15.30 8.33 22.51
CA VAL A 292 14.92 9.36 23.48
C VAL A 292 14.27 8.74 24.72
N LEU A 293 13.36 7.78 24.55
CA LEU A 293 12.71 7.09 25.68
C LEU A 293 13.71 6.28 26.50
N ASP A 294 14.67 5.61 25.87
CA ASP A 294 15.71 4.85 26.55
C ASP A 294 16.69 5.79 27.32
N LEU A 295 17.03 6.94 26.74
CA LEU A 295 17.84 7.95 27.39
C LEU A 295 17.10 8.59 28.57
N ARG A 296 15.82 8.92 28.41
CA ARG A 296 14.97 9.46 29.49
C ARG A 296 14.95 8.53 30.70
N ALA A 297 14.81 7.22 30.46
CA ALA A 297 14.82 6.23 31.52
C ALA A 297 16.16 6.18 32.28
N ARG A 298 17.28 6.52 31.64
CA ARG A 298 18.61 6.57 32.25
C ARG A 298 18.90 7.90 32.94
N ALA A 299 18.41 9.02 32.39
CA ALA A 299 18.68 10.36 32.90
C ALA A 299 17.89 10.67 34.18
N ALA A 300 16.86 9.90 34.50
CA ALA A 300 15.96 10.15 35.64
C ALA A 300 15.43 11.61 35.61
N ASP A 301 15.68 12.37 36.70
CA ASP A 301 15.21 13.75 36.85
C ASP A 301 16.29 14.80 36.49
N ALA A 302 17.35 14.40 35.83
CA ALA A 302 18.41 15.34 35.43
C ALA A 302 17.87 16.32 34.37
N PRO A 303 18.18 17.64 34.51
CA PRO A 303 17.73 18.62 33.54
C PRO A 303 18.38 18.38 32.16
N LEU A 304 17.57 18.45 31.11
CA LEU A 304 18.05 18.34 29.73
C LEU A 304 18.61 19.69 29.27
N GLU A 305 19.93 19.78 29.08
CA GLU A 305 20.59 20.97 28.56
C GLU A 305 20.64 21.00 27.04
N ARG A 306 20.94 19.86 26.42
CA ARG A 306 21.05 19.73 24.97
C ARG A 306 20.81 18.29 24.51
N MET A 307 20.12 18.13 23.40
CA MET A 307 19.96 16.85 22.70
C MET A 307 20.51 16.95 21.28
N THR A 308 21.35 16.00 20.88
CA THR A 308 21.85 15.89 19.51
C THR A 308 21.40 14.57 18.92
N ILE A 309 20.66 14.63 17.81
CA ILE A 309 20.17 13.48 17.08
C ILE A 309 20.99 13.35 15.79
N ARG A 310 21.62 12.20 15.59
CA ARG A 310 22.36 11.89 14.37
C ARG A 310 21.55 10.88 13.56
N MET A 311 21.24 11.24 12.32
CA MET A 311 20.44 10.43 11.38
C MET A 311 21.23 10.23 10.08
N ASN A 312 20.80 9.24 9.29
CA ASN A 312 21.24 9.12 7.91
C ASN A 312 20.91 10.42 7.15
N PRO A 313 21.82 10.97 6.33
CA PRO A 313 21.57 12.21 5.59
C PRO A 313 20.27 12.19 4.77
N PHE A 314 19.97 11.09 4.08
CA PHE A 314 18.73 10.92 3.33
C PHE A 314 17.48 11.07 4.23
N GLU A 315 17.49 10.48 5.43
CA GLU A 315 16.39 10.58 6.39
C GLU A 315 16.30 11.98 7.01
N ALA A 316 17.45 12.56 7.38
CA ALA A 316 17.52 13.89 8.01
C ALA A 316 17.06 15.01 7.06
N ASP A 317 17.30 14.86 5.77
CA ASP A 317 16.94 15.83 4.73
C ASP A 317 15.55 15.54 4.10
N PHE A 318 14.90 14.47 4.55
CA PHE A 318 13.55 14.15 4.07
C PHE A 318 12.57 15.26 4.48
N VAL A 319 11.63 15.55 3.59
CA VAL A 319 10.67 16.66 3.75
C VAL A 319 9.94 16.58 5.09
N GLY A 320 9.93 17.68 5.83
CA GLY A 320 9.25 17.82 7.12
C GLY A 320 10.09 17.40 8.33
N MET A 321 11.20 16.66 8.15
CA MET A 321 12.01 16.15 9.28
C MET A 321 12.60 17.23 10.16
N ARG A 322 12.98 18.38 9.58
CA ARG A 322 13.58 19.52 10.29
C ARG A 322 12.58 20.60 10.66
N TYR A 323 11.29 20.38 10.45
CA TYR A 323 10.26 21.37 10.72
C TYR A 323 10.13 21.62 12.24
N THR A 324 10.25 22.88 12.64
CA THR A 324 10.23 23.33 14.04
C THR A 324 8.92 24.02 14.45
N GLY A 325 7.92 23.99 13.58
CA GLY A 325 6.61 24.63 13.82
C GLY A 325 6.47 26.02 13.17
N PRO A 326 5.32 26.66 13.35
CA PRO A 326 4.23 26.26 14.24
C PRO A 326 3.49 25.00 13.79
N PHE A 327 3.22 24.06 14.71
CA PHE A 327 2.51 22.82 14.40
C PHE A 327 1.00 23.06 14.42
N ARG A 328 0.35 23.01 13.24
CA ARG A 328 -1.08 23.29 13.06
C ARG A 328 -1.85 22.07 12.57
N THR A 329 -1.18 21.14 11.90
CA THR A 329 -1.79 19.95 11.31
C THR A 329 -1.03 18.70 11.72
N PHE A 330 -1.72 17.56 11.66
CA PHE A 330 -1.12 16.27 12.01
C PHE A 330 0.08 15.91 11.09
N PRO A 331 0.06 16.14 9.75
CA PRO A 331 1.23 15.92 8.91
C PRO A 331 2.47 16.67 9.35
N GLN A 332 2.34 17.88 9.85
CA GLN A 332 3.48 18.66 10.36
C GLN A 332 4.12 18.02 11.61
N THR A 333 3.34 17.29 12.42
CA THR A 333 3.83 16.67 13.65
C THR A 333 4.53 15.34 13.40
N PHE A 334 3.90 14.41 12.67
CA PHE A 334 4.42 13.06 12.53
C PHE A 334 5.69 12.97 11.65
N MET A 335 5.97 13.99 10.84
CA MET A 335 7.20 14.08 10.06
C MET A 335 8.34 14.70 10.87
N SER A 336 8.05 15.62 11.78
CA SER A 336 9.05 16.42 12.47
C SER A 336 9.84 15.63 13.53
N VAL A 337 11.16 15.68 13.47
CA VAL A 337 12.04 15.20 14.55
C VAL A 337 12.03 16.15 15.77
N PRO A 338 11.99 17.51 15.60
CA PRO A 338 11.89 18.45 16.72
C PRO A 338 10.55 18.41 17.47
N PHE A 339 9.46 17.89 16.88
CA PHE A 339 8.17 17.78 17.58
C PHE A 339 8.23 16.81 18.76
#